data_cd609f867a4e36e2535095f5d93b4807
#
_entry.id   cd609f867a4e36e2535095f5d93b4807
#
_cell.length_a   1.000
_cell.length_b   1.000
_cell.length_c   1.000
_cell.angle_alpha   90.00
_cell.angle_beta   90.00
_cell.angle_gamma   90.00
#
_symmetry.space_group_name_H-M   'P 1'
#
loop_
_entity.id
_entity.type
_entity.pdbx_description
1 polymer ?
#
loop_
_entity_poly.entity_id
_entity_poly.type
_entity_poly.pdbx_seq_one_letter_code
_entity_poly.pdbx_strand_id
1 'polypeptide(L)'
;MMTSTSLILTSARHYWRGHLGLLFGAFLASAILSGSLFVGDSVRASLRRVAAFRLGKIESGVLGGDRWFTEKLARESKSVPFILAAGSASAGNGNVRVNNAQLVGVDDSFWSLSPSGKKITLGSNEIAINEPLARKLNAKTGDSILLRLERPSAISRDAPLSGSTNEQVTLRRTVAAILPPEDFGAFQLIASQI
;
A
#
# COMPACT_ATOMS: atom_id res chain seq x y z
N MET A 1 -28.64 63.29 25.64
CA MET A 1 -28.51 61.87 26.04
C MET A 1 -27.55 61.17 25.05
N MET A 2 -26.37 60.76 25.49
CA MET A 2 -25.46 60.00 24.68
C MET A 2 -25.99 58.55 24.65
N THR A 3 -26.41 58.08 23.49
CA THR A 3 -26.85 56.73 23.31
C THR A 3 -25.64 55.78 23.33
N SER A 4 -25.77 54.56 23.90
CA SER A 4 -24.70 53.58 24.02
C SER A 4 -24.02 53.31 22.68
N THR A 5 -24.76 53.39 21.59
CA THR A 5 -24.26 53.21 20.20
C THR A 5 -23.29 54.33 19.78
N SER A 6 -23.53 55.59 20.20
CA SER A 6 -22.63 56.69 19.85
C SER A 6 -21.30 56.61 20.61
N LEU A 7 -21.31 56.09 21.82
CA LEU A 7 -20.10 55.83 22.61
C LEU A 7 -19.23 54.75 21.99
N ILE A 8 -19.83 53.66 21.54
CA ILE A 8 -19.12 52.53 20.86
C ILE A 8 -18.46 53.02 19.57
N LEU A 9 -19.18 53.76 18.73
CA LEU A 9 -18.64 54.30 17.48
C LEU A 9 -17.49 55.31 17.72
N THR A 10 -17.62 56.19 18.69
CA THR A 10 -16.57 57.15 19.02
C THR A 10 -15.31 56.45 19.57
N SER A 11 -15.48 55.45 20.44
CA SER A 11 -14.39 54.64 20.96
C SER A 11 -13.69 53.84 19.87
N ALA A 12 -14.45 53.20 18.98
CA ALA A 12 -13.89 52.43 17.84
C ALA A 12 -13.08 53.34 16.89
N ARG A 13 -13.55 54.57 16.64
CA ARG A 13 -12.83 55.54 15.81
C ARG A 13 -11.58 56.09 16.48
N HIS A 14 -11.61 56.27 17.80
CA HIS A 14 -10.45 56.77 18.54
C HIS A 14 -9.32 55.76 18.65
N TYR A 15 -9.66 54.47 18.87
CA TYR A 15 -8.69 53.38 19.04
C TYR A 15 -8.52 52.53 17.80
N TRP A 16 -8.89 53.02 16.60
CA TRP A 16 -8.89 52.26 15.35
C TRP A 16 -7.56 51.55 15.04
N ARG A 17 -6.42 52.18 15.38
CA ARG A 17 -5.08 51.63 15.19
C ARG A 17 -4.85 50.38 16.04
N GLY A 18 -5.32 50.39 17.28
CA GLY A 18 -5.27 49.23 18.17
C GLY A 18 -6.18 48.10 17.69
N HIS A 19 -7.40 48.46 17.25
CA HIS A 19 -8.33 47.47 16.68
C HIS A 19 -7.82 46.84 15.39
N LEU A 20 -7.12 47.60 14.54
CA LEU A 20 -6.48 47.06 13.36
C LEU A 20 -5.37 46.03 13.70
N GLY A 21 -4.53 46.33 14.70
CA GLY A 21 -3.52 45.40 15.17
C GLY A 21 -4.12 44.09 15.68
N LEU A 22 -5.20 44.18 16.43
CA LEU A 22 -5.92 43.00 16.96
C LEU A 22 -6.58 42.18 15.83
N LEU A 23 -7.19 42.85 14.84
CA LEU A 23 -7.74 42.21 13.65
C LEU A 23 -6.67 41.48 12.82
N PHE A 24 -5.53 42.15 12.61
CA PHE A 24 -4.43 41.50 11.89
C PHE A 24 -3.87 40.29 12.66
N GLY A 25 -3.74 40.37 13.97
CA GLY A 25 -3.33 39.26 14.80
C GLY A 25 -4.31 38.08 14.72
N ALA A 26 -5.61 38.37 14.86
CA ALA A 26 -6.66 37.36 14.73
C ALA A 26 -6.69 36.73 13.31
N PHE A 27 -6.54 37.54 12.27
CA PHE A 27 -6.47 37.07 10.89
C PHE A 27 -5.28 36.15 10.67
N LEU A 28 -4.08 36.55 11.11
CA LEU A 28 -2.88 35.71 10.99
C LEU A 28 -3.02 34.37 11.73
N ALA A 29 -3.52 34.42 12.97
CA ALA A 29 -3.76 33.22 13.77
C ALA A 29 -4.76 32.29 13.07
N SER A 30 -5.86 32.84 12.57
CA SER A 30 -6.87 32.08 11.82
C SER A 30 -6.30 31.48 10.50
N ALA A 31 -5.50 32.27 9.78
CA ALA A 31 -4.87 31.81 8.54
C ALA A 31 -3.88 30.66 8.78
N ILE A 32 -3.07 30.73 9.84
CA ILE A 32 -2.13 29.68 10.21
C ILE A 32 -2.88 28.40 10.59
N LEU A 33 -3.91 28.50 11.43
CA LEU A 33 -4.70 27.34 11.85
C LEU A 33 -5.42 26.70 10.67
N SER A 34 -6.07 27.50 9.82
CA SER A 34 -6.77 27.01 8.63
C SER A 34 -5.79 26.38 7.64
N GLY A 35 -4.65 27.03 7.40
CA GLY A 35 -3.62 26.51 6.51
C GLY A 35 -3.09 25.16 6.98
N SER A 36 -2.83 25.00 8.27
CA SER A 36 -2.39 23.73 8.85
C SER A 36 -3.42 22.60 8.67
N LEU A 37 -4.71 22.91 8.88
CA LEU A 37 -5.79 21.95 8.65
C LEU A 37 -5.91 21.54 7.18
N PHE A 38 -5.83 22.49 6.25
CA PHE A 38 -5.86 22.18 4.81
C PHE A 38 -4.71 21.30 4.36
N VAL A 39 -3.49 21.53 4.85
CA VAL A 39 -2.34 20.68 4.56
C VAL A 39 -2.59 19.26 5.10
N GLY A 40 -3.05 19.13 6.35
CA GLY A 40 -3.37 17.85 6.96
C GLY A 40 -4.41 17.06 6.18
N ASP A 41 -5.49 17.71 5.76
CA ASP A 41 -6.56 17.08 4.97
C ASP A 41 -6.10 16.71 3.56
N SER A 42 -5.29 17.55 2.93
CA SER A 42 -4.71 17.27 1.61
C SER A 42 -3.81 16.03 1.63
N VAL A 43 -2.92 15.94 2.62
CA VAL A 43 -2.05 14.77 2.81
C VAL A 43 -2.87 13.51 3.06
N ARG A 44 -3.85 13.59 3.97
CA ARG A 44 -4.73 12.45 4.26
C ARG A 44 -5.53 12.00 3.03
N ALA A 45 -6.08 12.92 2.26
CA ALA A 45 -6.79 12.61 1.03
C ALA A 45 -5.87 11.96 -0.02
N SER A 46 -4.65 12.47 -0.15
CA SER A 46 -3.63 11.89 -1.05
C SER A 46 -3.27 10.46 -0.65
N LEU A 47 -2.99 10.22 0.64
CA LEU A 47 -2.66 8.88 1.14
C LEU A 47 -3.81 7.88 0.96
N ARG A 48 -5.06 8.31 1.21
CA ARG A 48 -6.25 7.47 0.95
C ARG A 48 -6.38 7.12 -0.52
N ARG A 49 -6.14 8.07 -1.41
CA ARG A 49 -6.20 7.83 -2.87
C ARG A 49 -5.12 6.83 -3.31
N VAL A 50 -3.89 6.98 -2.82
CA VAL A 50 -2.80 6.03 -3.10
C VAL A 50 -3.11 4.64 -2.55
N ALA A 51 -3.64 4.55 -1.33
CA ALA A 51 -4.04 3.27 -0.74
C ALA A 51 -5.15 2.60 -1.55
N ALA A 52 -6.21 3.33 -1.90
CA ALA A 52 -7.30 2.82 -2.73
C ALA A 52 -6.81 2.35 -4.11
N PHE A 53 -5.90 3.09 -4.74
CA PHE A 53 -5.31 2.69 -6.01
C PHE A 53 -4.50 1.38 -5.91
N ARG A 54 -3.75 1.21 -4.82
CA ARG A 54 -2.95 -0.01 -4.58
C ARG A 54 -3.80 -1.24 -4.28
N LEU A 55 -4.91 -1.05 -3.57
CA LEU A 55 -5.81 -2.14 -3.20
C LEU A 55 -6.80 -2.53 -4.31
N GLY A 56 -6.99 -1.65 -5.30
CA GLY A 56 -7.97 -1.88 -6.35
C GLY A 56 -9.39 -1.95 -5.79
N LYS A 57 -10.13 -3.01 -6.11
CA LYS A 57 -11.50 -3.25 -5.64
C LYS A 57 -11.59 -4.02 -4.32
N ILE A 58 -10.47 -4.16 -3.61
CA ILE A 58 -10.45 -4.86 -2.32
C ILE A 58 -10.95 -3.91 -1.24
N GLU A 59 -12.11 -4.19 -0.67
CA GLU A 59 -12.71 -3.42 0.43
C GLU A 59 -12.30 -3.93 1.80
N SER A 60 -12.15 -5.24 1.93
CA SER A 60 -11.77 -5.89 3.19
C SER A 60 -10.99 -7.17 2.93
N GLY A 61 -10.16 -7.57 3.86
CA GLY A 61 -9.39 -8.80 3.78
C GLY A 61 -9.11 -9.38 5.15
N VAL A 62 -9.03 -10.71 5.22
CA VAL A 62 -8.66 -11.44 6.43
C VAL A 62 -7.27 -12.02 6.22
N LEU A 63 -6.34 -11.64 7.09
CA LEU A 63 -4.98 -12.18 7.12
C LEU A 63 -4.82 -13.08 8.34
N GLY A 64 -4.40 -14.31 8.12
CA GLY A 64 -4.23 -15.29 9.19
C GLY A 64 -2.95 -15.15 10.02
N GLY A 65 -2.11 -14.16 9.73
CA GLY A 65 -0.78 -14.08 10.31
C GLY A 65 0.04 -15.31 9.93
N ASP A 66 0.48 -16.07 10.92
CA ASP A 66 1.24 -17.31 10.71
C ASP A 66 0.36 -18.53 10.38
N ARG A 67 -0.96 -18.35 10.30
CA ARG A 67 -1.91 -19.44 10.03
C ARG A 67 -2.42 -19.37 8.60
N TRP A 68 -2.53 -20.52 7.97
CA TRP A 68 -3.11 -20.66 6.65
C TRP A 68 -4.58 -21.05 6.77
N PHE A 69 -5.39 -20.41 5.95
CA PHE A 69 -6.79 -20.79 5.79
C PHE A 69 -6.92 -21.77 4.63
N THR A 70 -7.89 -22.68 4.74
CA THR A 70 -8.23 -23.55 3.63
C THR A 70 -9.04 -22.76 2.59
N GLU A 71 -8.86 -23.09 1.33
CA GLU A 71 -9.62 -22.49 0.21
C GLU A 71 -11.15 -22.67 0.39
N LYS A 72 -11.56 -23.71 1.10
CA LYS A 72 -12.96 -23.94 1.45
C LYS A 72 -13.58 -22.75 2.21
N LEU A 73 -12.84 -22.16 3.15
CA LEU A 73 -13.30 -20.98 3.89
C LEU A 73 -13.56 -19.79 2.97
N ALA A 74 -12.67 -19.57 2.00
CA ALA A 74 -12.83 -18.50 1.01
C ALA A 74 -14.09 -18.71 0.14
N ARG A 75 -14.35 -19.94 -0.28
CA ARG A 75 -15.56 -20.28 -1.05
C ARG A 75 -16.84 -20.06 -0.25
N GLU A 76 -16.86 -20.48 1.02
CA GLU A 76 -18.03 -20.31 1.92
C GLU A 76 -18.32 -18.84 2.20
N SER A 77 -17.28 -18.02 2.36
CA SER A 77 -17.40 -16.57 2.59
C SER A 77 -17.56 -15.74 1.32
N LYS A 78 -17.62 -16.38 0.14
CA LYS A 78 -17.68 -15.72 -1.18
C LYS A 78 -16.55 -14.69 -1.36
N SER A 79 -15.37 -15.00 -0.85
CA SER A 79 -14.17 -14.17 -0.92
C SER A 79 -13.15 -14.77 -1.90
N VAL A 80 -12.23 -13.93 -2.34
CA VAL A 80 -11.15 -14.34 -3.26
C VAL A 80 -9.94 -14.78 -2.44
N PRO A 81 -9.50 -16.06 -2.56
CA PRO A 81 -8.33 -16.54 -1.85
C PRO A 81 -7.04 -16.05 -2.51
N PHE A 82 -6.04 -15.74 -1.70
CA PHE A 82 -4.67 -15.49 -2.17
C PHE A 82 -3.67 -15.89 -1.09
N ILE A 83 -2.45 -16.18 -1.51
CA ILE A 83 -1.33 -16.52 -0.64
C ILE A 83 -0.31 -15.38 -0.69
N LEU A 84 0.09 -14.90 0.48
CA LEU A 84 1.10 -13.88 0.59
C LEU A 84 2.38 -14.49 1.18
N ALA A 85 3.49 -14.33 0.47
CA ALA A 85 4.78 -14.81 0.93
C ALA A 85 5.86 -13.75 0.72
N ALA A 86 6.80 -13.68 1.63
CA ALA A 86 8.02 -12.89 1.49
C ALA A 86 9.16 -13.77 0.99
N GLY A 87 10.03 -13.19 0.19
CA GLY A 87 11.18 -13.92 -0.33
C GLY A 87 12.15 -13.03 -1.06
N SER A 88 13.02 -13.65 -1.84
CA SER A 88 13.93 -12.92 -2.72
C SER A 88 13.77 -13.37 -4.16
N ALA A 89 13.99 -12.45 -5.08
CA ALA A 89 13.99 -12.70 -6.50
C ALA A 89 15.37 -12.39 -7.09
N SER A 90 15.86 -13.24 -7.98
CA SER A 90 17.11 -12.99 -8.71
C SER A 90 16.92 -13.26 -10.20
N ALA A 91 17.66 -12.53 -11.03
CA ALA A 91 17.75 -12.82 -12.45
C ALA A 91 18.25 -14.24 -12.68
N GLY A 92 17.87 -14.90 -13.76
CA GLY A 92 18.18 -16.30 -14.03
C GLY A 92 19.68 -16.63 -14.05
N ASN A 93 20.53 -15.65 -14.33
CA ASN A 93 21.99 -15.74 -14.25
C ASN A 93 22.57 -15.48 -12.84
N GLY A 94 21.74 -15.11 -11.86
CA GLY A 94 22.16 -14.86 -10.47
C GLY A 94 22.88 -13.54 -10.19
N ASN A 95 23.17 -12.74 -11.21
CA ASN A 95 23.99 -11.52 -11.08
C ASN A 95 23.28 -10.39 -10.35
N VAL A 96 21.95 -10.35 -10.41
CA VAL A 96 21.15 -9.32 -9.74
C VAL A 96 20.14 -10.00 -8.83
N ARG A 97 20.09 -9.56 -7.58
CA ARG A 97 19.17 -10.08 -6.57
C ARG A 97 18.44 -8.95 -5.87
N VAL A 98 17.15 -9.12 -5.68
CA VAL A 98 16.29 -8.28 -4.86
C VAL A 98 15.86 -9.08 -3.64
N ASN A 99 16.29 -8.59 -2.46
CA ASN A 99 15.99 -9.21 -1.18
C ASN A 99 14.67 -8.83 -0.64
N ASN A 100 13.72 -9.01 -0.34
CA ASN A 100 12.43 -8.46 0.10
C ASN A 100 11.45 -8.27 -1.05
N ALA A 101 11.28 -9.34 -1.83
CA ALA A 101 10.23 -9.41 -2.83
C ALA A 101 8.96 -10.00 -2.19
N GLN A 102 7.85 -9.32 -2.37
CA GLN A 102 6.54 -9.84 -1.98
C GLN A 102 6.01 -10.72 -3.13
N LEU A 103 5.68 -11.96 -2.81
CA LEU A 103 5.06 -12.88 -3.74
C LEU A 103 3.60 -13.08 -3.39
N VAL A 104 2.76 -13.02 -4.40
CA VAL A 104 1.32 -13.22 -4.27
C VAL A 104 0.92 -14.41 -5.13
N GLY A 105 0.51 -15.50 -4.48
CA GLY A 105 -0.07 -16.66 -5.15
C GLY A 105 -1.58 -16.45 -5.29
N VAL A 106 -2.06 -16.41 -6.52
CA VAL A 106 -3.45 -16.05 -6.85
C VAL A 106 -4.08 -17.08 -7.76
N ASP A 107 -5.39 -17.14 -7.73
CA ASP A 107 -6.20 -17.82 -8.72
C ASP A 107 -6.76 -16.83 -9.77
N ASP A 108 -7.48 -17.35 -10.74
CA ASP A 108 -8.10 -16.55 -11.81
C ASP A 108 -9.09 -15.51 -11.28
N SER A 109 -9.71 -15.75 -10.15
CA SER A 109 -10.73 -14.86 -9.56
C SER A 109 -10.12 -13.56 -9.02
N PHE A 110 -8.85 -13.59 -8.65
CA PHE A 110 -8.11 -12.44 -8.11
C PHE A 110 -8.06 -11.27 -9.09
N TRP A 111 -7.97 -11.54 -10.39
CA TRP A 111 -7.89 -10.49 -11.40
C TRP A 111 -9.17 -9.65 -11.52
N SER A 112 -10.30 -10.16 -11.03
CA SER A 112 -11.55 -9.39 -10.95
C SER A 112 -11.46 -8.19 -10.00
N LEU A 113 -10.54 -8.25 -9.03
CA LEU A 113 -10.29 -7.21 -8.04
C LEU A 113 -9.36 -6.11 -8.57
N SER A 114 -8.73 -6.30 -9.73
CA SER A 114 -7.87 -5.29 -10.34
C SER A 114 -8.60 -3.99 -10.64
N PRO A 115 -7.96 -2.84 -10.47
CA PRO A 115 -8.52 -1.54 -10.87
C PRO A 115 -8.96 -1.52 -12.33
N SER A 116 -8.14 -2.06 -13.25
CA SER A 116 -8.42 -2.14 -14.68
C SER A 116 -9.44 -3.23 -15.04
N GLY A 117 -9.58 -4.26 -14.17
CA GLY A 117 -10.38 -5.44 -14.47
C GLY A 117 -9.77 -6.37 -15.53
N LYS A 118 -8.53 -6.13 -15.95
CA LYS A 118 -7.84 -6.93 -16.95
C LYS A 118 -7.48 -8.29 -16.36
N LYS A 119 -7.92 -9.35 -17.03
CA LYS A 119 -7.60 -10.72 -16.66
C LYS A 119 -6.26 -11.11 -17.27
N ILE A 120 -5.37 -11.67 -16.46
CA ILE A 120 -4.07 -12.18 -16.89
C ILE A 120 -4.07 -13.68 -16.64
N THR A 121 -3.84 -14.45 -17.71
CA THR A 121 -3.72 -15.90 -17.63
C THR A 121 -2.24 -16.25 -17.54
N LEU A 122 -1.87 -16.97 -16.49
CA LEU A 122 -0.50 -17.43 -16.25
C LEU A 122 -0.47 -18.95 -16.33
N GLY A 123 0.50 -19.48 -17.05
CA GLY A 123 0.79 -20.90 -17.05
C GLY A 123 1.40 -21.37 -15.73
N SER A 124 1.43 -22.69 -15.51
CA SER A 124 1.93 -23.28 -14.25
C SER A 124 3.40 -22.96 -13.92
N ASN A 125 4.19 -22.59 -14.91
CA ASN A 125 5.61 -22.22 -14.75
C ASN A 125 5.88 -20.75 -15.03
N GLU A 126 4.85 -19.92 -15.06
CA GLU A 126 4.92 -18.51 -15.40
C GLU A 126 4.68 -17.63 -14.18
N ILE A 127 5.16 -16.40 -14.28
CA ILE A 127 4.97 -15.36 -13.26
C ILE A 127 4.75 -14.02 -13.93
N ALA A 128 3.91 -13.20 -13.33
CA ALA A 128 3.82 -11.79 -13.63
C ALA A 128 4.62 -11.00 -12.58
N ILE A 129 5.41 -10.04 -13.03
CA ILE A 129 6.22 -9.19 -12.16
C ILE A 129 5.82 -7.74 -12.35
N ASN A 130 5.97 -6.93 -11.32
CA ASN A 130 5.70 -5.49 -11.44
C ASN A 130 6.89 -4.76 -12.09
N GLU A 131 6.62 -3.58 -12.66
CA GLU A 131 7.65 -2.76 -13.31
C GLU A 131 8.85 -2.44 -12.41
N PRO A 132 8.70 -2.08 -11.10
CA PRO A 132 9.84 -1.82 -10.24
C PRO A 132 10.77 -3.01 -10.09
N LEU A 133 10.24 -4.23 -9.97
CA LEU A 133 11.02 -5.46 -9.89
C LEU A 133 11.69 -5.77 -11.24
N ALA A 134 10.96 -5.61 -12.35
CA ALA A 134 11.50 -5.79 -13.69
C ALA A 134 12.71 -4.88 -13.93
N ARG A 135 12.61 -3.60 -13.57
CA ARG A 135 13.74 -2.65 -13.65
C ARG A 135 14.92 -3.03 -12.77
N LYS A 136 14.67 -3.41 -11.50
CA LYS A 136 15.73 -3.80 -10.57
C LYS A 136 16.47 -5.07 -11.01
N LEU A 137 15.77 -6.03 -11.57
CA LEU A 137 16.35 -7.28 -12.08
C LEU A 137 16.86 -7.17 -13.51
N ASN A 138 16.60 -6.05 -14.19
CA ASN A 138 16.80 -5.88 -15.64
C ASN A 138 16.16 -7.02 -16.45
N ALA A 139 14.96 -7.45 -16.01
CA ALA A 139 14.25 -8.59 -16.58
C ALA A 139 13.19 -8.15 -17.59
N LYS A 140 13.05 -8.92 -18.64
CA LYS A 140 12.05 -8.75 -19.71
C LYS A 140 11.09 -9.95 -19.74
N THR A 141 10.00 -9.79 -20.44
CA THR A 141 9.10 -10.91 -20.75
C THR A 141 9.86 -12.02 -21.49
N GLY A 142 9.70 -13.26 -21.04
CA GLY A 142 10.45 -14.43 -21.50
C GLY A 142 11.68 -14.78 -20.66
N ASP A 143 12.17 -13.88 -19.82
CA ASP A 143 13.32 -14.15 -18.97
C ASP A 143 12.97 -15.09 -17.82
N SER A 144 13.97 -15.86 -17.38
CA SER A 144 13.85 -16.75 -16.23
C SER A 144 14.24 -16.03 -14.95
N ILE A 145 13.41 -16.13 -13.92
CA ILE A 145 13.64 -15.57 -12.58
C ILE A 145 13.69 -16.73 -11.56
N LEU A 146 14.64 -16.64 -10.65
CA LEU A 146 14.78 -17.55 -9.53
C LEU A 146 14.19 -16.90 -8.29
N LEU A 147 13.14 -17.50 -7.74
CA LEU A 147 12.47 -17.06 -6.51
C LEU A 147 12.92 -17.95 -5.36
N ARG A 148 13.29 -17.35 -4.26
CA ARG A 148 13.58 -18.06 -3.01
C ARG A 148 12.58 -17.61 -1.96
N LEU A 149 11.79 -18.54 -1.48
CA LEU A 149 10.74 -18.34 -0.51
C LEU A 149 11.11 -19.01 0.79
N GLU A 150 10.85 -18.36 1.89
CA GLU A 150 10.84 -19.05 3.19
C GLU A 150 9.56 -19.88 3.27
N ARG A 151 9.71 -21.18 3.57
CA ARG A 151 8.56 -22.04 3.78
C ARG A 151 7.85 -21.61 5.07
N PRO A 152 6.56 -21.33 5.03
CA PRO A 152 5.83 -21.05 6.24
C PRO A 152 5.89 -22.27 7.17
N SER A 153 6.30 -22.04 8.40
CA SER A 153 6.29 -23.07 9.43
C SER A 153 4.89 -23.27 9.98
N ALA A 154 4.48 -24.50 10.17
CA ALA A 154 3.24 -24.82 10.87
C ALA A 154 3.32 -24.48 12.39
N ILE A 155 4.53 -24.23 12.88
CA ILE A 155 4.82 -23.88 14.28
C ILE A 155 5.23 -22.41 14.32
N SER A 156 4.63 -21.64 15.22
CA SER A 156 4.98 -20.23 15.43
C SER A 156 6.47 -20.08 15.72
N ARG A 157 7.12 -19.06 15.14
CA ARG A 157 8.54 -18.74 15.38
C ARG A 157 8.86 -18.47 16.85
N ASP A 158 7.87 -18.08 17.62
CA ASP A 158 7.99 -17.78 19.05
C ASP A 158 7.90 -19.05 19.94
N ALA A 159 7.73 -20.23 19.36
CA ALA A 159 7.69 -21.48 20.12
C ALA A 159 9.12 -21.87 20.55
N PRO A 160 9.38 -22.10 21.87
CA PRO A 160 10.73 -22.32 22.41
C PRO A 160 11.47 -23.55 21.87
N LEU A 161 10.79 -24.42 21.14
CA LEU A 161 11.30 -25.67 20.56
C LEU A 161 11.17 -25.71 19.03
N SER A 162 10.83 -24.59 18.37
CA SER A 162 10.85 -24.52 16.93
C SER A 162 12.30 -24.52 16.46
N GLY A 163 12.84 -25.68 16.15
CA GLY A 163 14.10 -25.77 15.45
C GLY A 163 14.00 -24.93 14.19
N SER A 164 14.96 -24.03 13.96
CA SER A 164 15.04 -23.17 12.80
C SER A 164 15.33 -24.01 11.54
N THR A 165 14.38 -24.83 11.13
CA THR A 165 14.42 -25.45 9.82
C THR A 165 14.02 -24.38 8.80
N ASN A 166 15.01 -23.58 8.44
CA ASN A 166 14.90 -22.54 7.41
C ASN A 166 14.83 -23.25 6.05
N GLU A 167 13.79 -24.04 5.81
CA GLU A 167 13.55 -24.67 4.53
C GLU A 167 13.20 -23.58 3.50
N GLN A 168 14.18 -23.22 2.72
CA GLN A 168 13.97 -22.33 1.58
C GLN A 168 13.50 -23.15 0.37
N VAL A 169 12.40 -22.76 -0.18
CA VAL A 169 11.92 -23.29 -1.48
C VAL A 169 12.44 -22.41 -2.58
N THR A 170 13.15 -23.00 -3.52
CA THR A 170 13.64 -22.31 -4.70
C THR A 170 12.79 -22.67 -5.90
N LEU A 171 12.19 -21.67 -6.53
CA LEU A 171 11.34 -21.82 -7.69
C LEU A 171 11.93 -21.06 -8.87
N ARG A 172 12.09 -21.72 -10.00
CA ARG A 172 12.43 -21.06 -11.27
C ARG A 172 11.14 -20.82 -12.04
N ARG A 173 10.92 -19.59 -12.50
CA ARG A 173 9.71 -19.20 -13.23
C ARG A 173 10.08 -18.29 -14.40
N THR A 174 9.28 -18.35 -15.47
CA THR A 174 9.43 -17.50 -16.65
C THR A 174 8.52 -16.29 -16.53
N VAL A 175 9.02 -15.11 -16.86
CA VAL A 175 8.23 -13.87 -16.83
C VAL A 175 7.26 -13.89 -18.03
N ALA A 176 5.98 -14.03 -17.76
CA ALA A 176 4.94 -13.96 -18.78
C ALA A 176 4.47 -12.52 -19.04
N ALA A 177 4.43 -11.71 -17.99
CA ALA A 177 3.96 -10.34 -18.10
C ALA A 177 4.65 -9.40 -17.09
N ILE A 178 4.79 -8.14 -17.49
CA ILE A 178 5.20 -7.06 -16.59
C ILE A 178 3.96 -6.21 -16.33
N LEU A 179 3.61 -6.10 -15.06
CA LEU A 179 2.39 -5.44 -14.61
C LEU A 179 2.63 -3.95 -14.41
N PRO A 180 1.90 -3.08 -15.13
CA PRO A 180 1.88 -1.66 -14.81
C PRO A 180 1.11 -1.41 -13.49
N PRO A 181 1.23 -0.24 -12.88
CA PRO A 181 0.56 0.08 -11.63
C PRO A 181 -0.96 -0.13 -11.64
N GLU A 182 -1.61 0.09 -12.79
CA GLU A 182 -3.06 -0.04 -12.99
C GLU A 182 -3.53 -1.50 -12.96
N ASP A 183 -2.65 -2.43 -13.29
CA ASP A 183 -2.93 -3.88 -13.36
C ASP A 183 -2.37 -4.63 -12.14
N PHE A 184 -2.51 -4.08 -10.94
CA PHE A 184 -1.92 -4.62 -9.70
C PHE A 184 -0.40 -4.54 -9.58
N GLY A 185 0.31 -3.89 -10.50
CA GLY A 185 1.75 -3.68 -10.35
C GLY A 185 2.16 -2.86 -9.11
N ALA A 186 1.22 -2.07 -8.56
CA ALA A 186 1.39 -1.33 -7.32
C ALA A 186 0.76 -2.02 -6.09
N PHE A 187 0.21 -3.23 -6.24
CA PHE A 187 -0.45 -3.96 -5.16
C PHE A 187 0.50 -4.23 -4.00
N GLN A 188 0.08 -3.83 -2.81
CA GLN A 188 0.83 -4.04 -1.58
C GLN A 188 -0.11 -4.05 -0.39
N LEU A 189 -0.22 -5.19 0.29
CA LEU A 189 -1.03 -5.35 1.49
C LEU A 189 -0.26 -5.09 2.78
N ILE A 190 1.03 -5.38 2.77
CA ILE A 190 1.91 -5.16 3.92
C ILE A 190 2.85 -4.03 3.54
N ALA A 191 2.88 -2.97 4.34
CA ALA A 191 3.88 -1.93 4.17
C ALA A 191 5.27 -2.58 4.28
N SER A 192 6.08 -2.51 3.22
CA SER A 192 7.47 -2.93 3.32
C SER A 192 8.12 -2.04 4.37
N GLN A 193 8.61 -2.61 5.43
CA GLN A 193 9.54 -1.92 6.31
C GLN A 193 10.78 -1.61 5.44
N ILE A 194 10.96 -0.31 5.20
CA ILE A 194 12.12 0.25 4.50
C ILE A 194 13.33 0.11 5.41
#